data_f3ae248d014d3162a61bfb6cdc5ad5ee
#
_entry.id   f3ae248d014d3162a61bfb6cdc5ad5ee
#
_cell.length_a   1.000
_cell.length_b   1.000
_cell.length_c   1.000
_cell.angle_alpha   90.00
_cell.angle_beta   90.00
_cell.angle_gamma   90.00
#
_symmetry.space_group_name_H-M   'P 1'
#
loop_
_entity.id
_entity.type
_entity.pdbx_description
1 polymer ?
#
loop_
_entity_poly.entity_id
_entity_poly.type
_entity_poly.pdbx_seq_one_letter_code
_entity_poly.pdbx_strand_id
1 'polypeptide(L)'
;ATSQVRGEQDFKGFRAPNDGPQSIEEYEALKKELSNWGRWGQDDNLGAVNLITPEKIAEAATLVKTGQRVSMAHAVLQESAADMPNPFDLSGNGSKFTYTFHSTTHSHLDAVCQFDYKGVLFNGHRLGKDIKDENGCHVLDTDALKDGLITRGILLDIPRLKGLPYLEPGTAVYPADV
;
A
#
# COMPACT_ATOMS: atom_id res chain seq x y z
N ALA A 1 18.73 -6.44 26.48
CA ALA A 1 19.51 -5.95 25.34
C ALA A 1 18.57 -5.13 24.46
N THR A 2 18.67 -3.82 24.57
CA THR A 2 17.94 -2.84 23.77
C THR A 2 18.50 -2.88 22.36
N SER A 3 17.72 -3.38 21.40
CA SER A 3 18.04 -3.22 19.98
C SER A 3 17.85 -1.75 19.63
N GLN A 4 18.94 -1.08 19.35
CA GLN A 4 18.91 0.24 18.74
C GLN A 4 18.24 0.10 17.37
N VAL A 5 17.06 0.71 17.23
CA VAL A 5 16.44 1.00 15.94
C VAL A 5 17.41 1.94 15.21
N ARG A 6 18.06 1.46 14.17
CA ARG A 6 18.92 2.28 13.31
C ARG A 6 18.07 3.26 12.56
N GLY A 7 18.39 4.53 12.75
CA GLY A 7 18.14 5.62 11.82
C GLY A 7 16.78 6.24 11.95
N GLU A 8 16.62 7.13 12.94
CA GLU A 8 15.87 8.36 12.68
C GLU A 8 16.50 8.98 11.43
N GLN A 9 15.87 8.81 10.28
CA GLN A 9 16.04 9.77 9.21
C GLN A 9 15.41 11.05 9.76
N ASP A 10 16.23 12.04 10.11
CA ASP A 10 15.80 13.39 10.34
C ASP A 10 15.04 13.86 9.09
N PHE A 11 13.73 13.70 9.06
CA PHE A 11 12.86 14.35 8.10
C PHE A 11 12.86 15.84 8.42
N LYS A 12 13.93 16.50 8.03
CA LYS A 12 14.05 17.96 8.11
C LYS A 12 13.02 18.56 7.17
N GLY A 13 11.85 18.90 7.69
CA GLY A 13 10.85 19.59 6.91
C GLY A 13 9.40 19.30 7.29
N PHE A 14 9.14 18.25 8.06
CA PHE A 14 7.80 18.08 8.63
C PHE A 14 7.58 19.12 9.73
N ARG A 15 6.70 20.05 9.43
CA ARG A 15 6.23 21.06 10.37
C ARG A 15 5.18 20.45 11.29
N ALA A 16 4.79 21.17 12.32
CA ALA A 16 3.84 20.74 13.34
C ALA A 16 2.45 20.28 12.82
N PRO A 17 1.60 19.66 13.65
CA PRO A 17 0.33 19.02 13.23
C PRO A 17 -0.52 19.97 12.36
N ASN A 18 -0.94 19.49 11.21
CA ASN A 18 -1.69 20.10 10.12
C ASN A 18 -0.88 20.63 8.93
N ASP A 19 0.43 20.35 8.85
CA ASP A 19 1.30 20.89 7.82
C ASP A 19 1.76 19.82 6.79
N GLY A 20 0.82 19.27 6.03
CA GLY A 20 1.14 18.68 4.74
C GLY A 20 1.61 19.78 3.76
N PRO A 21 2.09 19.45 2.56
CA PRO A 21 2.48 20.43 1.56
C PRO A 21 1.30 21.37 1.24
N GLN A 22 1.54 22.67 1.31
CA GLN A 22 0.53 23.72 1.11
C GLN A 22 0.53 24.25 -0.34
N SER A 23 1.51 23.83 -1.15
CA SER A 23 1.60 24.18 -2.57
C SER A 23 2.03 22.99 -3.41
N ILE A 24 1.88 23.12 -4.74
CA ILE A 24 2.37 22.10 -5.69
C ILE A 24 3.90 22.00 -5.62
N GLU A 25 4.60 23.10 -5.44
CA GLU A 25 6.05 23.18 -5.35
C GLU A 25 6.54 22.40 -4.10
N GLU A 26 5.89 22.59 -2.97
CA GLU A 26 6.19 21.84 -1.73
C GLU A 26 5.90 20.33 -1.89
N TYR A 27 4.79 19.98 -2.55
CA TYR A 27 4.46 18.59 -2.84
C TYR A 27 5.50 17.94 -3.77
N GLU A 28 5.93 18.63 -4.82
CA GLU A 28 6.97 18.10 -5.73
C GLU A 28 8.33 17.97 -5.03
N ALA A 29 8.67 18.89 -4.14
CA ALA A 29 9.88 18.82 -3.34
C ALA A 29 9.83 17.60 -2.39
N LEU A 30 8.71 17.40 -1.68
CA LEU A 30 8.50 16.25 -0.79
C LEU A 30 8.56 14.91 -1.54
N LYS A 31 7.93 14.83 -2.72
CA LYS A 31 8.02 13.64 -3.57
C LYS A 31 9.47 13.30 -3.94
N LYS A 32 10.25 14.30 -4.30
CA LYS A 32 11.66 14.12 -4.64
C LYS A 32 12.47 13.66 -3.44
N GLU A 33 12.22 14.23 -2.28
CA GLU A 33 12.90 13.88 -1.03
C GLU A 33 12.60 12.45 -0.60
N LEU A 34 11.33 12.03 -0.70
CA LEU A 34 10.87 10.70 -0.29
C LEU A 34 11.07 9.62 -1.36
N SER A 35 11.54 9.99 -2.56
CA SER A 35 11.71 9.03 -3.65
C SER A 35 12.80 8.02 -3.32
N ASN A 36 12.46 6.74 -3.51
CA ASN A 36 13.40 5.62 -3.45
C ASN A 36 13.75 5.04 -4.83
N TRP A 37 13.42 5.77 -5.89
CA TRP A 37 13.70 5.34 -7.26
C TRP A 37 15.18 5.08 -7.49
N GLY A 38 15.49 4.03 -8.23
CA GLY A 38 16.86 3.61 -8.49
C GLY A 38 17.61 3.00 -7.33
N ARG A 39 17.04 2.97 -6.13
CA ARG A 39 17.69 2.43 -4.93
C ARG A 39 18.11 0.96 -5.08
N TRP A 40 17.33 0.18 -5.81
CA TRP A 40 17.56 -1.25 -6.07
C TRP A 40 17.85 -1.55 -7.55
N GLY A 41 18.19 -0.52 -8.31
CA GLY A 41 18.43 -0.62 -9.76
C GLY A 41 17.26 -0.09 -10.58
N GLN A 42 17.55 0.23 -11.85
CA GLN A 42 16.56 0.83 -12.75
C GLN A 42 15.47 -0.17 -13.16
N ASP A 43 15.80 -1.44 -13.21
CA ASP A 43 14.88 -2.51 -13.62
C ASP A 43 14.14 -3.14 -12.43
N ASP A 44 14.26 -2.56 -11.22
CA ASP A 44 13.59 -3.07 -10.03
C ASP A 44 12.07 -2.89 -10.13
N ASN A 45 11.33 -3.97 -9.88
CA ASN A 45 9.88 -4.04 -9.87
C ASN A 45 9.28 -4.18 -8.45
N LEU A 46 10.12 -4.32 -7.43
CA LEU A 46 9.69 -4.61 -6.06
C LEU A 46 9.66 -3.37 -5.15
N GLY A 47 10.47 -2.35 -5.47
CA GLY A 47 10.54 -1.15 -4.63
C GLY A 47 10.86 -1.46 -3.17
N ALA A 48 10.08 -0.92 -2.25
CA ALA A 48 10.27 -1.14 -0.81
C ALA A 48 10.13 -2.60 -0.36
N VAL A 49 9.51 -3.47 -1.16
CA VAL A 49 9.42 -4.91 -0.87
C VAL A 49 10.80 -5.57 -0.81
N ASN A 50 11.80 -5.03 -1.50
CA ASN A 50 13.21 -5.44 -1.37
C ASN A 50 13.75 -5.37 0.08
N LEU A 51 13.08 -4.63 0.96
CA LEU A 51 13.42 -4.56 2.38
C LEU A 51 12.91 -5.77 3.17
N ILE A 52 12.05 -6.60 2.59
CA ILE A 52 11.58 -7.86 3.19
C ILE A 52 12.60 -8.95 2.84
N THR A 53 13.70 -8.96 3.59
CA THR A 53 14.77 -9.94 3.39
C THR A 53 14.45 -11.27 4.07
N PRO A 54 15.12 -12.39 3.68
CA PRO A 54 14.97 -13.67 4.37
C PRO A 54 15.19 -13.58 5.88
N GLU A 55 16.12 -12.75 6.32
CA GLU A 55 16.40 -12.54 7.74
C GLU A 55 15.23 -11.86 8.45
N LYS A 56 14.60 -10.86 7.82
CA LYS A 56 13.39 -10.21 8.36
C LYS A 56 12.19 -11.16 8.41
N ILE A 57 12.06 -12.04 7.43
CA ILE A 57 11.02 -13.07 7.43
C ILE A 57 11.25 -14.04 8.61
N ALA A 58 12.48 -14.51 8.78
CA ALA A 58 12.84 -15.37 9.91
C ALA A 58 12.60 -14.69 11.27
N GLU A 59 12.97 -13.41 11.39
CA GLU A 59 12.71 -12.60 12.58
C GLU A 59 11.20 -12.47 12.82
N ALA A 60 10.41 -12.14 11.79
CA ALA A 60 8.97 -12.00 11.91
C ALA A 60 8.29 -13.32 12.37
N ALA A 61 8.77 -14.46 11.92
CA ALA A 61 8.26 -15.77 12.34
C ALA A 61 8.44 -15.99 13.85
N THR A 62 9.44 -15.43 14.49
CA THR A 62 9.65 -15.53 15.95
C THR A 62 8.60 -14.80 16.77
N LEU A 63 7.85 -13.87 16.15
CA LEU A 63 6.78 -13.12 16.81
C LEU A 63 5.51 -13.94 17.01
N VAL A 64 5.37 -15.04 16.30
CA VAL A 64 4.22 -15.96 16.46
C VAL A 64 4.34 -16.69 17.80
N LYS A 65 3.47 -16.36 18.75
CA LYS A 65 3.46 -16.98 20.11
C LYS A 65 2.31 -17.93 20.32
N THR A 66 1.12 -17.60 19.82
CA THR A 66 -0.12 -18.38 20.07
C THR A 66 -0.65 -19.08 18.83
N GLY A 67 -0.16 -18.72 17.63
CA GLY A 67 -0.70 -19.21 16.37
C GLY A 67 -2.11 -18.69 16.05
N GLN A 68 -2.63 -17.73 16.81
CA GLN A 68 -3.92 -17.11 16.52
C GLN A 68 -3.87 -16.36 15.18
N ARG A 69 -4.87 -16.60 14.36
CA ARG A 69 -5.03 -15.94 13.06
C ARG A 69 -6.19 -14.94 13.12
N VAL A 70 -5.99 -13.78 12.54
CA VAL A 70 -7.03 -12.76 12.38
C VAL A 70 -7.12 -12.43 10.89
N SER A 71 -8.30 -12.64 10.29
CA SER A 71 -8.55 -12.20 8.92
C SER A 71 -8.77 -10.69 8.91
N MET A 72 -8.07 -9.99 8.04
CA MET A 72 -8.26 -8.56 7.79
C MET A 72 -9.06 -8.31 6.51
N ALA A 73 -9.50 -9.37 5.82
CA ALA A 73 -10.35 -9.25 4.65
C ALA A 73 -11.81 -9.01 5.06
N HIS A 74 -12.47 -8.09 4.39
CA HIS A 74 -13.93 -7.94 4.49
C HIS A 74 -14.65 -9.13 3.88
N ALA A 75 -15.83 -9.43 4.41
CA ALA A 75 -16.75 -10.33 3.74
C ALA A 75 -17.15 -9.73 2.37
N VAL A 76 -17.30 -10.60 1.39
CA VAL A 76 -17.77 -10.18 0.08
C VAL A 76 -19.27 -9.85 0.18
N LEU A 77 -19.64 -8.61 -0.11
CA LEU A 77 -21.00 -8.11 -0.02
C LEU A 77 -21.61 -8.02 -1.43
N GLN A 78 -22.82 -8.54 -1.58
CA GLN A 78 -23.55 -8.57 -2.86
C GLN A 78 -24.62 -7.49 -2.98
N GLU A 79 -24.83 -6.72 -1.92
CA GLU A 79 -25.82 -5.64 -1.88
C GLU A 79 -25.14 -4.29 -2.10
N SER A 80 -25.78 -3.46 -2.92
CA SER A 80 -25.33 -2.09 -3.14
C SER A 80 -25.62 -1.21 -1.93
N ALA A 81 -24.66 -0.39 -1.54
CA ALA A 81 -24.80 0.59 -0.47
C ALA A 81 -24.13 1.90 -0.87
N ALA A 82 -24.31 2.96 -0.08
CA ALA A 82 -23.72 4.27 -0.36
C ALA A 82 -22.19 4.22 -0.39
N ASP A 83 -21.59 3.38 0.44
CA ASP A 83 -20.15 3.11 0.52
C ASP A 83 -19.70 1.92 -0.34
N MET A 84 -20.64 1.30 -1.06
CA MET A 84 -20.39 0.17 -1.95
C MET A 84 -21.21 0.28 -3.25
N PRO A 85 -20.84 1.20 -4.14
CA PRO A 85 -21.56 1.40 -5.40
C PRO A 85 -21.42 0.21 -6.38
N ASN A 86 -20.34 -0.58 -6.25
CA ASN A 86 -20.03 -1.74 -7.07
C ASN A 86 -19.97 -3.01 -6.21
N PRO A 87 -21.14 -3.61 -5.88
CA PRO A 87 -21.17 -4.84 -5.09
C PRO A 87 -20.55 -6.01 -5.85
N PHE A 88 -20.22 -7.06 -5.12
CA PHE A 88 -19.73 -8.29 -5.70
C PHE A 88 -20.86 -8.98 -6.48
N ASP A 89 -20.62 -9.21 -7.76
CA ASP A 89 -21.54 -10.01 -8.60
C ASP A 89 -20.96 -11.43 -8.74
N LEU A 90 -21.59 -12.36 -8.03
CA LEU A 90 -21.29 -13.76 -8.15
C LEU A 90 -22.20 -14.38 -9.21
N SER A 91 -21.75 -14.36 -10.45
CA SER A 91 -22.44 -15.03 -11.56
C SER A 91 -21.74 -16.34 -11.93
N GLY A 92 -22.54 -17.37 -12.25
CA GLY A 92 -22.02 -18.66 -12.69
C GLY A 92 -22.61 -19.86 -11.93
N ASN A 93 -22.16 -21.05 -12.31
CA ASN A 93 -22.66 -22.32 -11.81
C ASN A 93 -21.72 -23.02 -10.82
N GLY A 94 -20.88 -22.27 -10.14
CA GLY A 94 -19.86 -22.80 -9.22
C GLY A 94 -18.53 -23.22 -9.88
N SER A 95 -18.51 -23.36 -11.21
CA SER A 95 -17.29 -23.68 -11.98
C SER A 95 -16.60 -22.43 -12.54
N LYS A 96 -17.35 -21.34 -12.68
CA LYS A 96 -16.87 -20.05 -13.15
C LYS A 96 -17.57 -18.94 -12.36
N PHE A 97 -16.79 -17.97 -11.90
CA PHE A 97 -17.31 -16.73 -11.33
C PHE A 97 -16.56 -15.54 -11.95
N THR A 98 -17.23 -14.40 -12.01
CA THR A 98 -16.66 -13.14 -12.46
C THR A 98 -17.04 -12.06 -11.46
N TYR A 99 -16.09 -11.23 -11.07
CA TYR A 99 -16.39 -10.09 -10.19
C TYR A 99 -15.47 -8.91 -10.48
N THR A 100 -15.99 -7.72 -10.20
CA THR A 100 -15.21 -6.48 -10.25
C THR A 100 -14.64 -6.25 -8.85
N PHE A 101 -13.36 -6.52 -8.66
CA PHE A 101 -12.69 -6.38 -7.35
C PHE A 101 -12.08 -5.00 -7.16
N HIS A 102 -11.75 -4.31 -8.24
CA HIS A 102 -11.07 -3.02 -8.20
C HIS A 102 -12.03 -1.92 -7.74
N SER A 103 -12.12 -1.74 -6.44
CA SER A 103 -12.98 -0.77 -5.77
C SER A 103 -12.39 -0.41 -4.41
N THR A 104 -12.98 0.55 -3.73
CA THR A 104 -12.59 0.93 -2.37
C THR A 104 -13.13 0.00 -1.29
N THR A 105 -13.99 -0.96 -1.65
CA THR A 105 -14.74 -1.80 -0.70
C THR A 105 -14.15 -3.19 -0.53
N HIS A 106 -13.69 -3.81 -1.63
CA HIS A 106 -13.18 -5.17 -1.58
C HIS A 106 -11.67 -5.19 -1.30
N SER A 107 -11.24 -6.13 -0.45
CA SER A 107 -9.81 -6.35 -0.21
C SER A 107 -9.13 -6.88 -1.47
N HIS A 108 -8.12 -6.19 -1.95
CA HIS A 108 -7.35 -6.56 -3.13
C HIS A 108 -5.93 -6.00 -3.03
N LEU A 109 -5.07 -6.41 -3.94
CA LEU A 109 -3.70 -5.94 -4.07
C LEU A 109 -3.54 -5.27 -5.44
N ASP A 110 -3.24 -3.99 -5.43
CA ASP A 110 -2.94 -3.24 -6.64
C ASP A 110 -1.50 -3.46 -7.12
N ALA A 111 -1.34 -3.54 -8.42
CA ALA A 111 -0.03 -3.50 -9.04
C ALA A 111 0.53 -2.07 -9.02
N VAL A 112 1.84 -1.93 -8.90
CA VAL A 112 2.51 -0.61 -8.92
C VAL A 112 2.23 0.15 -10.22
N CYS A 113 2.03 -0.54 -11.34
CA CYS A 113 1.67 0.05 -12.62
C CYS A 113 0.28 0.73 -12.65
N GLN A 114 -0.53 0.58 -11.61
CA GLN A 114 -1.82 1.29 -11.48
C GLN A 114 -1.64 2.75 -11.04
N PHE A 115 -0.48 3.09 -10.51
CA PHE A 115 -0.21 4.39 -9.91
C PHE A 115 0.80 5.18 -10.71
N ASP A 116 0.33 6.11 -11.52
CA ASP A 116 1.18 7.08 -12.20
C ASP A 116 0.99 8.49 -11.63
N TYR A 117 2.01 9.30 -11.79
CA TYR A 117 1.93 10.74 -11.59
C TYR A 117 2.41 11.47 -12.82
N LYS A 118 1.49 12.18 -13.48
CA LYS A 118 1.76 12.88 -14.75
C LYS A 118 2.33 11.93 -15.84
N GLY A 119 1.81 10.72 -15.89
CA GLY A 119 2.23 9.69 -16.85
C GLY A 119 3.58 9.04 -16.54
N VAL A 120 4.08 9.19 -15.32
CA VAL A 120 5.34 8.58 -14.86
C VAL A 120 5.06 7.66 -13.67
N LEU A 121 5.53 6.42 -13.77
CA LEU A 121 5.42 5.39 -12.76
C LEU A 121 6.75 5.23 -12.00
N PHE A 122 6.77 4.30 -11.05
CA PHE A 122 7.95 3.94 -10.28
C PHE A 122 9.18 3.77 -11.19
N ASN A 123 10.35 4.15 -10.70
CA ASN A 123 11.63 4.13 -11.41
C ASN A 123 11.67 4.95 -12.72
N GLY A 124 10.69 5.85 -12.94
CA GLY A 124 10.66 6.71 -14.11
C GLY A 124 10.11 6.06 -15.37
N HIS A 125 9.52 4.88 -15.27
CA HIS A 125 8.82 4.28 -16.40
C HIS A 125 7.71 5.23 -16.90
N ARG A 126 7.60 5.40 -18.20
CA ARG A 126 6.54 6.21 -18.78
C ARG A 126 5.36 5.34 -19.15
N LEU A 127 4.17 5.77 -18.71
CA LEU A 127 2.93 5.10 -19.06
C LEU A 127 2.83 4.99 -20.59
N GLY A 128 2.58 3.77 -21.07
CA GLY A 128 2.50 3.43 -22.48
C GLY A 128 2.20 1.95 -22.66
N LYS A 129 2.03 1.53 -23.90
CA LYS A 129 1.65 0.14 -24.25
C LYS A 129 2.65 -0.92 -23.76
N ASP A 130 3.92 -0.56 -23.63
CA ASP A 130 4.96 -1.46 -23.14
C ASP A 130 4.85 -1.70 -21.63
N ILE A 131 4.13 -0.84 -20.92
CA ILE A 131 3.91 -0.95 -19.48
C ILE A 131 2.54 -1.52 -19.18
N LYS A 132 1.49 -1.03 -19.88
CA LYS A 132 0.10 -1.41 -19.66
C LYS A 132 -0.72 -1.27 -20.92
N ASP A 133 -1.56 -2.27 -21.20
CA ASP A 133 -2.56 -2.25 -22.28
C ASP A 133 -3.91 -2.81 -21.78
N GLU A 134 -4.78 -3.18 -22.70
CA GLU A 134 -6.08 -3.77 -22.40
C GLU A 134 -6.02 -5.14 -21.70
N ASN A 135 -4.88 -5.81 -21.74
CA ASN A 135 -4.65 -7.11 -21.09
C ASN A 135 -4.04 -6.96 -19.70
N GLY A 136 -3.68 -5.74 -19.30
CA GLY A 136 -3.11 -5.42 -17.99
C GLY A 136 -1.70 -4.88 -18.03
N CYS A 137 -0.99 -5.04 -16.93
CA CYS A 137 0.38 -4.58 -16.77
C CYS A 137 1.38 -5.63 -17.29
N HIS A 138 2.44 -5.17 -17.95
CA HIS A 138 3.55 -6.00 -18.44
C HIS A 138 4.82 -5.84 -17.61
N VAL A 139 4.90 -4.73 -16.87
CA VAL A 139 5.96 -4.42 -15.90
C VAL A 139 5.31 -3.80 -14.68
N LEU A 140 5.97 -3.87 -13.54
CA LEU A 140 5.45 -3.36 -12.25
C LEU A 140 4.09 -3.98 -11.89
N ASP A 141 3.86 -5.21 -12.29
CA ASP A 141 2.67 -6.00 -12.02
C ASP A 141 2.75 -6.75 -10.69
N THR A 142 1.68 -7.45 -10.35
CA THR A 142 1.64 -8.24 -9.11
C THR A 142 2.39 -9.56 -9.20
N ASP A 143 2.81 -10.01 -10.38
CA ASP A 143 3.61 -11.24 -10.54
C ASP A 143 4.96 -11.13 -9.84
N ALA A 144 5.50 -9.92 -9.73
CA ALA A 144 6.68 -9.63 -8.93
C ALA A 144 6.53 -10.04 -7.44
N LEU A 145 5.30 -10.20 -6.95
CA LEU A 145 4.95 -10.58 -5.57
C LEU A 145 4.44 -12.02 -5.45
N LYS A 146 4.62 -12.85 -6.47
CA LYS A 146 4.11 -14.24 -6.52
C LYS A 146 4.57 -15.12 -5.36
N ASP A 147 5.73 -14.85 -4.80
CA ASP A 147 6.26 -15.57 -3.65
C ASP A 147 5.62 -15.12 -2.31
N GLY A 148 4.71 -14.16 -2.37
CA GLY A 148 3.97 -13.62 -1.25
C GLY A 148 4.72 -12.58 -0.44
N LEU A 149 3.98 -11.96 0.50
CA LEU A 149 4.50 -10.96 1.43
C LEU A 149 4.41 -11.52 2.85
N ILE A 150 5.54 -11.87 3.42
CA ILE A 150 5.63 -12.40 4.79
C ILE A 150 6.58 -11.50 5.58
N THR A 151 6.03 -10.75 6.53
CA THR A 151 6.83 -9.87 7.37
C THR A 151 6.05 -9.44 8.61
N ARG A 152 6.69 -8.67 9.49
CA ARG A 152 6.02 -8.00 10.59
C ARG A 152 5.18 -6.84 10.07
N GLY A 153 3.89 -6.82 10.41
CA GLY A 153 3.02 -5.66 10.22
C GLY A 153 3.05 -4.73 11.43
N ILE A 154 2.75 -3.46 11.20
CA ILE A 154 2.51 -2.45 12.24
C ILE A 154 1.10 -1.91 12.03
N LEU A 155 0.28 -1.96 13.07
CA LEU A 155 -1.03 -1.34 13.06
C LEU A 155 -0.92 0.10 13.60
N LEU A 156 -1.22 1.08 12.76
CA LEU A 156 -1.35 2.48 13.14
C LEU A 156 -2.83 2.76 13.47
N ASP A 157 -3.22 2.51 14.71
CA ASP A 157 -4.61 2.67 15.18
C ASP A 157 -4.88 4.12 15.60
N ILE A 158 -4.95 5.01 14.62
CA ILE A 158 -5.15 6.45 14.84
C ILE A 158 -6.49 6.76 15.52
N PRO A 159 -7.63 6.12 15.16
CA PRO A 159 -8.87 6.32 15.87
C PRO A 159 -8.72 6.04 17.36
N ARG A 160 -8.12 4.92 17.72
CA ARG A 160 -7.89 4.53 19.11
C ARG A 160 -6.97 5.52 19.83
N LEU A 161 -5.90 5.98 19.17
CA LEU A 161 -5.00 6.99 19.71
C LEU A 161 -5.76 8.28 20.06
N LYS A 162 -6.72 8.66 19.22
CA LYS A 162 -7.55 9.86 19.39
C LYS A 162 -8.81 9.61 20.27
N GLY A 163 -9.00 8.39 20.78
CA GLY A 163 -10.21 8.04 21.56
C GLY A 163 -11.49 8.02 20.74
N LEU A 164 -11.40 7.78 19.43
CA LEU A 164 -12.51 7.76 18.49
C LEU A 164 -12.86 6.32 18.10
N PRO A 165 -14.12 6.01 17.79
CA PRO A 165 -14.51 4.70 17.27
C PRO A 165 -14.02 4.46 15.83
N TYR A 166 -13.89 5.51 15.02
CA TYR A 166 -13.39 5.52 13.64
C TYR A 166 -12.97 6.95 13.26
N LEU A 167 -12.32 7.10 12.11
CA LEU A 167 -12.06 8.42 11.51
C LEU A 167 -13.20 8.77 10.55
N GLU A 168 -13.72 9.97 10.66
CA GLU A 168 -14.70 10.49 9.70
C GLU A 168 -14.06 10.58 8.30
N PRO A 169 -14.83 10.32 7.21
CA PRO A 169 -14.34 10.49 5.85
C PRO A 169 -13.71 11.86 5.63
N GLY A 170 -12.54 11.89 4.98
CA GLY A 170 -11.79 13.11 4.75
C GLY A 170 -10.90 13.57 5.92
N THR A 171 -10.88 12.84 7.04
CA THR A 171 -9.93 13.12 8.12
C THR A 171 -8.51 12.82 7.67
N ALA A 172 -7.65 13.82 7.70
CA ALA A 172 -6.23 13.64 7.41
C ALA A 172 -5.50 13.00 8.59
N VAL A 173 -4.52 12.15 8.28
CA VAL A 173 -3.54 11.61 9.23
C VAL A 173 -2.20 12.26 8.95
N TYR A 174 -1.58 12.82 9.96
CA TYR A 174 -0.33 13.55 9.86
C TYR A 174 0.83 12.79 10.53
N PRO A 175 2.08 13.10 10.23
CA PRO A 175 3.23 12.49 10.89
C PRO A 175 3.20 12.59 12.42
N ALA A 176 2.61 13.64 12.96
CA ALA A 176 2.44 13.82 14.41
C ALA A 176 1.39 12.87 15.04
N ASP A 177 0.60 12.18 14.23
CA ASP A 177 -0.36 11.16 14.70
C ASP A 177 0.30 9.78 14.81
N VAL A 178 1.56 9.62 14.33
CA VAL A 178 2.32 8.37 14.26
C VAL A 178 3.55 8.43 15.14
#